data_7442ae7d7db59ced54b76468c722cd13
#
_entry.id   7442ae7d7db59ced54b76468c722cd13
#
_cell.length_a   1.000
_cell.length_b   1.000
_cell.length_c   1.000
_cell.angle_alpha   90.00
_cell.angle_beta   90.00
_cell.angle_gamma   90.00
#
_symmetry.space_group_name_H-M   'P 1'
#
loop_
_entity.id
_entity.type
_entity.pdbx_description
1 polymer ?
#
loop_
_entity_poly.entity_id
_entity_poly.type
_entity_poly.pdbx_seq_one_letter_code
_entity_poly.pdbx_strand_id
1 'polypeptide(L)'
;MLNNPTLRHYLSLICLRHGFQRPARFISDNECGYVPVPEQLRELAMTENFERSFAEHAERLLRHERACNEASAQNRRIIFKALSVSRITAVTVSFDGEGDSGQIEEIAVVPEGEDSRLDVLVDAVTARWTDCEIVSERTPLRDVIEQVCYAALAETNGGWENNEGAFGDFRFDVANRTLTLEFNGRYMSTEYSEHSWTEEA
;
A
#
# COMPACT_ATOMS: atom_id res chain seq x y z
N MET A 1 -24.14 2.94 13.70
CA MET A 1 -23.38 3.84 12.82
C MET A 1 -21.86 3.55 12.91
N LEU A 2 -21.41 2.34 12.62
CA LEU A 2 -20.00 1.91 12.73
C LEU A 2 -19.49 1.23 11.44
N ASN A 3 -20.01 1.68 10.28
CA ASN A 3 -19.59 1.15 8.97
C ASN A 3 -18.57 2.04 8.24
N ASN A 4 -17.76 2.80 8.99
CA ASN A 4 -16.69 3.59 8.41
C ASN A 4 -15.42 2.73 8.36
N PRO A 5 -14.89 2.38 7.17
CA PRO A 5 -13.67 1.59 7.02
C PRO A 5 -12.46 2.24 7.71
N THR A 6 -12.38 3.56 7.76
CA THR A 6 -11.34 4.32 8.45
C THR A 6 -11.35 4.07 9.96
N LEU A 7 -12.51 3.92 10.57
CA LEU A 7 -12.66 3.63 12.00
C LEU A 7 -12.17 2.21 12.34
N ARG A 8 -12.39 1.24 11.44
CA ARG A 8 -11.92 -0.15 11.58
C ARG A 8 -10.41 -0.25 11.52
N HIS A 9 -9.79 0.44 10.58
CA HIS A 9 -8.34 0.49 10.44
C HIS A 9 -7.68 1.13 11.66
N TYR A 10 -8.29 2.18 12.21
CA TYR A 10 -7.78 2.91 13.35
C TYR A 10 -7.85 2.12 14.66
N LEU A 11 -8.94 1.38 14.91
CA LEU A 11 -9.05 0.48 16.07
C LEU A 11 -8.00 -0.63 16.02
N SER A 12 -7.62 -1.11 14.82
CA SER A 12 -6.53 -2.06 14.63
C SER A 12 -5.17 -1.48 15.05
N LEU A 13 -4.89 -0.22 14.72
CA LEU A 13 -3.63 0.48 15.08
C LEU A 13 -3.53 0.76 16.59
N ILE A 14 -4.64 1.10 17.25
CA ILE A 14 -4.69 1.30 18.71
C ILE A 14 -4.37 -0.01 19.44
N CYS A 15 -4.93 -1.13 19.00
CA CYS A 15 -4.62 -2.45 19.59
C CYS A 15 -3.13 -2.80 19.49
N LEU A 16 -2.48 -2.48 18.38
CA LEU A 16 -1.04 -2.72 18.17
C LEU A 16 -0.17 -1.85 19.08
N ARG A 17 -0.55 -0.60 19.34
CA ARG A 17 0.25 0.35 20.12
C ARG A 17 0.21 0.07 21.62
N HIS A 18 -0.84 -0.56 22.12
CA HIS A 18 -1.04 -0.85 23.54
C HIS A 18 -0.83 -2.32 23.93
N GLY A 19 -0.22 -3.14 23.05
CA GLY A 19 0.17 -4.51 23.37
C GLY A 19 -0.99 -5.49 23.46
N PHE A 20 -2.16 -5.16 22.96
CA PHE A 20 -3.27 -6.10 22.83
C PHE A 20 -3.00 -7.01 21.63
N GLN A 21 -3.00 -8.34 21.87
CA GLN A 21 -2.93 -9.31 20.78
C GLN A 21 -4.07 -9.05 19.80
N ARG A 22 -3.75 -9.00 18.49
CA ARG A 22 -4.77 -8.96 17.43
C ARG A 22 -5.76 -10.09 17.66
N PRO A 23 -7.06 -9.83 17.72
CA PRO A 23 -8.01 -10.91 17.60
C PRO A 23 -7.78 -11.54 16.22
N ALA A 24 -7.30 -12.77 16.20
CA ALA A 24 -7.20 -13.57 14.99
C ALA A 24 -8.58 -13.63 14.34
N ARG A 25 -8.65 -13.25 13.05
CA ARG A 25 -9.81 -13.26 12.15
C ARG A 25 -10.60 -11.97 12.05
N PHE A 26 -10.21 -11.12 11.11
CA PHE A 26 -11.20 -10.40 10.30
C PHE A 26 -11.52 -11.30 9.11
N ILE A 27 -12.55 -12.12 9.25
CA ILE A 27 -13.05 -13.00 8.20
C ILE A 27 -14.20 -12.27 7.51
N SER A 28 -14.16 -12.31 6.17
CA SER A 28 -15.22 -12.20 5.15
C SER A 28 -16.55 -11.48 5.49
N ASP A 29 -17.01 -10.77 4.53
CA ASP A 29 -18.08 -9.78 4.42
C ASP A 29 -19.51 -10.20 4.77
N ASN A 30 -19.80 -11.28 5.50
CA ASN A 30 -21.18 -11.70 5.72
C ASN A 30 -21.58 -12.14 7.13
N GLU A 31 -20.72 -12.03 8.14
CA GLU A 31 -21.20 -12.24 9.53
C GLU A 31 -20.66 -11.12 10.43
N CYS A 32 -21.53 -10.17 10.71
CA CYS A 32 -21.31 -9.09 11.69
C CYS A 32 -21.30 -9.70 13.10
N GLY A 33 -20.24 -10.40 13.46
CA GLY A 33 -19.98 -10.81 14.84
C GLY A 33 -19.63 -9.58 15.66
N TYR A 34 -20.55 -9.14 16.55
CA TYR A 34 -20.29 -8.12 17.55
C TYR A 34 -19.19 -8.59 18.49
N VAL A 35 -17.96 -8.06 18.33
CA VAL A 35 -16.90 -8.23 19.32
C VAL A 35 -17.12 -7.15 20.38
N PRO A 36 -17.50 -7.50 21.62
CA PRO A 36 -17.69 -6.50 22.67
C PRO A 36 -16.35 -5.81 22.96
N VAL A 37 -16.33 -4.50 22.77
CA VAL A 37 -15.19 -3.67 23.20
C VAL A 37 -15.13 -3.75 24.73
N PRO A 38 -13.96 -4.07 25.33
CA PRO A 38 -13.81 -4.12 26.77
C PRO A 38 -14.33 -2.83 27.45
N GLU A 39 -15.03 -2.96 28.56
CA GLU A 39 -15.66 -1.86 29.29
C GLU A 39 -14.68 -0.69 29.56
N GLN A 40 -13.45 -1.02 29.90
CA GLN A 40 -12.34 -0.08 30.13
C GLN A 40 -12.00 0.77 28.88
N LEU A 41 -12.16 0.21 27.68
CA LEU A 41 -11.96 0.96 26.42
C LEU A 41 -13.17 1.82 26.07
N ARG A 42 -14.37 1.46 26.55
CA ARG A 42 -15.57 2.31 26.43
C ARG A 42 -15.48 3.53 27.32
N GLU A 43 -15.07 3.37 28.56
CA GLU A 43 -14.90 4.51 29.48
C GLU A 43 -13.81 5.47 29.01
N LEU A 44 -12.70 4.99 28.49
CA LEU A 44 -11.64 5.82 27.87
C LEU A 44 -12.11 6.54 26.58
N ALA A 45 -12.98 5.90 25.79
CA ALA A 45 -13.52 6.49 24.58
C ALA A 45 -14.64 7.52 24.86
N MET A 46 -15.20 7.54 26.06
CA MET A 46 -16.28 8.44 26.46
C MET A 46 -15.80 9.75 27.08
N THR A 47 -14.49 9.93 27.29
CA THR A 47 -13.98 11.21 27.77
C THR A 47 -13.90 12.22 26.60
N GLU A 48 -14.50 13.40 26.79
CA GLU A 48 -14.51 14.50 25.79
C GLU A 48 -13.11 14.82 25.23
N ASN A 49 -12.05 14.66 26.04
CA ASN A 49 -10.69 14.89 25.62
C ASN A 49 -10.16 13.82 24.66
N PHE A 50 -10.59 12.55 24.83
CA PHE A 50 -10.23 11.45 23.93
C PHE A 50 -10.91 11.62 22.57
N GLU A 51 -12.20 11.94 22.56
CA GLU A 51 -12.95 12.17 21.32
C GLU A 51 -12.38 13.33 20.50
N ARG A 52 -11.99 14.42 21.17
CA ARG A 52 -11.36 15.57 20.52
C ARG A 52 -9.99 15.20 19.94
N SER A 53 -9.12 14.57 20.73
CA SER A 53 -7.80 14.12 20.28
C SER A 53 -7.90 13.13 19.13
N PHE A 54 -8.89 12.24 19.18
CA PHE A 54 -9.19 11.28 18.12
C PHE A 54 -9.64 11.97 16.83
N ALA A 55 -10.55 12.93 16.93
CA ALA A 55 -11.05 13.68 15.77
C ALA A 55 -9.93 14.51 15.11
N GLU A 56 -9.10 15.19 15.90
CA GLU A 56 -7.96 15.96 15.42
C GLU A 56 -6.92 15.08 14.71
N HIS A 57 -6.68 13.88 15.28
CA HIS A 57 -5.76 12.93 14.65
C HIS A 57 -6.33 12.34 13.37
N ALA A 58 -7.61 11.98 13.34
CA ALA A 58 -8.28 11.49 12.14
C ALA A 58 -8.28 12.54 11.02
N GLU A 59 -8.53 13.81 11.36
CA GLU A 59 -8.48 14.90 10.40
C GLU A 59 -7.06 15.11 9.82
N ARG A 60 -6.03 14.99 10.68
CA ARG A 60 -4.65 15.09 10.23
C ARG A 60 -4.27 13.93 9.31
N LEU A 61 -4.71 12.70 9.60
CA LEU A 61 -4.52 11.56 8.72
C LEU A 61 -5.13 11.79 7.35
N LEU A 62 -6.39 12.24 7.30
CA LEU A 62 -7.07 12.53 6.03
C LEU A 62 -6.40 13.65 5.23
N ARG A 63 -5.89 14.67 5.92
CA ARG A 63 -5.13 15.75 5.26
C ARG A 63 -3.81 15.24 4.69
N HIS A 64 -3.10 14.42 5.47
CA HIS A 64 -1.85 13.82 5.01
C HIS A 64 -2.06 12.87 3.82
N GLU A 65 -3.08 12.01 3.88
CA GLU A 65 -3.46 11.12 2.77
C GLU A 65 -3.74 11.90 1.48
N ARG A 66 -4.50 13.00 1.57
CA ARG A 66 -4.75 13.88 0.41
C ARG A 66 -3.46 14.49 -0.14
N ALA A 67 -2.57 14.95 0.75
CA ALA A 67 -1.29 15.51 0.34
C ALA A 67 -0.38 14.45 -0.32
N CYS A 68 -0.37 13.22 0.19
CA CYS A 68 0.34 12.10 -0.43
C CYS A 68 -0.21 11.77 -1.82
N ASN A 69 -1.54 11.72 -1.98
CA ASN A 69 -2.18 11.46 -3.27
C ASN A 69 -1.89 12.56 -4.29
N GLU A 70 -1.88 13.82 -3.86
CA GLU A 70 -1.49 14.96 -4.68
C GLU A 70 -0.02 14.89 -5.08
N ALA A 71 0.89 14.62 -4.13
CA ALA A 71 2.31 14.44 -4.40
C ALA A 71 2.55 13.28 -5.39
N SER A 72 1.89 12.15 -5.21
CA SER A 72 1.96 11.02 -6.13
C SER A 72 1.50 11.38 -7.54
N ALA A 73 0.42 12.15 -7.66
CA ALA A 73 -0.07 12.63 -8.96
C ALA A 73 0.93 13.60 -9.63
N GLN A 74 1.58 14.47 -8.86
CA GLN A 74 2.62 15.36 -9.36
C GLN A 74 3.85 14.58 -9.80
N ASN A 75 4.31 13.61 -9.00
CA ASN A 75 5.45 12.74 -9.32
C ASN A 75 5.20 11.94 -10.60
N ARG A 76 4.00 11.40 -10.84
CA ARG A 76 3.67 10.76 -12.12
C ARG A 76 3.88 11.70 -13.32
N ARG A 77 3.52 12.97 -13.20
CA ARG A 77 3.75 13.96 -14.27
C ARG A 77 5.24 14.24 -14.48
N ILE A 78 6.01 14.33 -13.38
CA ILE A 78 7.47 14.51 -13.39
C ILE A 78 8.14 13.32 -14.06
N ILE A 79 7.76 12.08 -13.69
CA ILE A 79 8.27 10.85 -14.29
C ILE A 79 8.04 10.85 -15.79
N PHE A 80 6.82 11.01 -16.28
CA PHE A 80 6.53 10.98 -17.71
C PHE A 80 7.26 12.07 -18.50
N LYS A 81 7.42 13.27 -17.91
CA LYS A 81 8.19 14.33 -18.51
C LYS A 81 9.68 13.97 -18.61
N ALA A 82 10.26 13.45 -17.52
CA ALA A 82 11.67 13.07 -17.47
C ALA A 82 11.97 11.91 -18.41
N LEU A 83 11.14 10.86 -18.44
CA LEU A 83 11.27 9.72 -19.36
C LEU A 83 11.23 10.18 -20.82
N SER A 84 10.29 11.08 -21.17
CA SER A 84 10.20 11.65 -22.52
C SER A 84 11.47 12.42 -22.91
N VAL A 85 12.02 13.26 -22.01
CA VAL A 85 13.27 14.01 -22.24
C VAL A 85 14.45 13.05 -22.39
N SER A 86 14.50 12.00 -21.60
CA SER A 86 15.52 10.95 -21.64
C SER A 86 15.36 10.00 -22.82
N ARG A 87 14.33 10.19 -23.68
CA ARG A 87 14.02 9.33 -24.85
C ARG A 87 13.77 7.86 -24.45
N ILE A 88 13.23 7.63 -23.25
CA ILE A 88 12.72 6.34 -22.83
C ILE A 88 11.27 6.27 -23.29
N THR A 89 10.88 5.17 -23.92
CA THR A 89 9.52 4.99 -24.46
C THR A 89 8.62 4.18 -23.55
N ALA A 90 9.21 3.28 -22.75
CA ALA A 90 8.49 2.51 -21.75
C ALA A 90 9.40 2.15 -20.57
N VAL A 91 8.79 1.96 -19.39
CA VAL A 91 9.44 1.38 -18.22
C VAL A 91 8.53 0.28 -17.68
N THR A 92 9.13 -0.88 -17.37
CA THR A 92 8.47 -1.96 -16.64
C THR A 92 9.12 -2.12 -15.28
N VAL A 93 8.32 -2.15 -14.22
CA VAL A 93 8.78 -2.31 -12.84
C VAL A 93 8.12 -3.55 -12.28
N SER A 94 8.92 -4.60 -12.05
CA SER A 94 8.45 -5.87 -11.50
C SER A 94 8.56 -5.86 -9.98
N PHE A 95 7.54 -6.41 -9.30
CA PHE A 95 7.51 -6.56 -7.85
C PHE A 95 7.13 -7.97 -7.45
N ASP A 96 7.64 -8.41 -6.32
CA ASP A 96 7.29 -9.68 -5.68
C ASP A 96 7.29 -9.52 -4.17
N GLY A 97 6.33 -10.17 -3.50
CA GLY A 97 6.20 -10.19 -2.05
C GLY A 97 5.63 -11.51 -1.56
N GLU A 98 6.19 -12.01 -0.45
CA GLU A 98 5.77 -13.23 0.23
C GLU A 98 6.24 -13.21 1.67
N GLY A 99 5.49 -13.81 2.60
CA GLY A 99 5.93 -14.05 3.97
C GLY A 99 6.23 -12.79 4.78
N ASP A 100 5.44 -11.73 4.61
CA ASP A 100 5.52 -10.44 5.30
C ASP A 100 6.66 -9.52 4.80
N SER A 101 7.23 -9.82 3.61
CA SER A 101 8.18 -8.93 2.94
C SER A 101 7.91 -8.84 1.45
N GLY A 102 8.17 -7.68 0.87
CA GLY A 102 8.01 -7.48 -0.57
C GLY A 102 8.87 -6.34 -1.07
N GLN A 103 9.33 -6.45 -2.30
CA GLN A 103 10.20 -5.46 -2.91
C GLN A 103 9.97 -5.32 -4.41
N ILE A 104 10.49 -4.24 -4.96
CA ILE A 104 10.68 -4.10 -6.40
C ILE A 104 11.92 -4.88 -6.77
N GLU A 105 11.75 -5.85 -7.70
CA GLU A 105 12.82 -6.76 -8.13
C GLU A 105 13.63 -6.16 -9.28
N GLU A 106 12.96 -5.54 -10.25
CA GLU A 106 13.58 -5.06 -11.46
C GLU A 106 12.90 -3.80 -11.99
N ILE A 107 13.70 -2.92 -12.59
CA ILE A 107 13.22 -1.80 -13.42
C ILE A 107 13.87 -1.91 -14.78
N ALA A 108 13.11 -2.34 -15.77
CA ALA A 108 13.54 -2.45 -17.15
C ALA A 108 13.07 -1.26 -17.99
N VAL A 109 13.91 -0.78 -18.90
CA VAL A 109 13.59 0.37 -19.76
C VAL A 109 13.61 0.02 -21.25
N VAL A 110 12.91 0.80 -22.05
CA VAL A 110 12.96 0.72 -23.51
C VAL A 110 13.42 2.08 -24.05
N PRO A 111 14.54 2.14 -24.83
CA PRO A 111 15.39 1.03 -25.34
C PRO A 111 16.19 0.34 -24.23
N GLU A 112 16.45 -0.97 -24.42
CA GLU A 112 17.27 -1.76 -23.51
C GLU A 112 18.69 -1.22 -23.37
N GLY A 113 19.28 -1.37 -22.17
CA GLY A 113 20.64 -0.93 -21.86
C GLY A 113 20.77 0.57 -21.57
N GLU A 114 19.67 1.29 -21.50
CA GLU A 114 19.64 2.72 -21.19
C GLU A 114 19.24 3.05 -19.75
N ASP A 115 19.42 2.08 -18.85
CA ASP A 115 19.02 2.16 -17.42
C ASP A 115 19.67 3.33 -16.69
N SER A 116 20.90 3.71 -17.09
CA SER A 116 21.62 4.87 -16.53
C SER A 116 20.89 6.21 -16.76
N ARG A 117 19.96 6.26 -17.71
CA ARG A 117 19.12 7.45 -17.91
C ARG A 117 18.12 7.67 -16.79
N LEU A 118 17.87 6.66 -15.95
CA LEU A 118 17.05 6.77 -14.75
C LEU A 118 17.78 7.43 -13.56
N ASP A 119 19.11 7.60 -13.65
CA ASP A 119 19.90 8.24 -12.60
C ASP A 119 19.84 9.77 -12.65
N VAL A 120 19.13 10.33 -13.66
CA VAL A 120 18.91 11.78 -13.76
C VAL A 120 18.14 12.28 -12.54
N LEU A 121 18.61 13.40 -11.96
CA LEU A 121 17.95 14.03 -10.83
C LEU A 121 16.74 14.85 -11.30
N VAL A 122 15.62 14.61 -10.65
CA VAL A 122 14.36 15.35 -10.86
C VAL A 122 13.93 16.03 -9.55
N ASP A 123 13.12 17.07 -9.66
CA ASP A 123 12.54 17.75 -8.50
C ASP A 123 11.27 16.97 -8.08
N ALA A 124 11.47 15.86 -7.36
CA ALA A 124 10.39 15.06 -6.82
C ALA A 124 9.68 15.77 -5.67
N VAL A 125 8.43 15.43 -5.42
CA VAL A 125 7.64 16.02 -4.33
C VAL A 125 7.16 14.96 -3.35
N THR A 126 7.15 15.31 -2.07
CA THR A 126 6.68 14.44 -0.99
C THR A 126 5.84 15.23 0.01
N ALA A 127 4.86 14.59 0.62
CA ALA A 127 4.05 15.19 1.68
C ALA A 127 4.72 14.98 3.03
N ARG A 128 5.00 16.07 3.74
CA ARG A 128 5.58 16.04 5.08
C ARG A 128 4.53 15.67 6.12
N TRP A 129 4.85 14.71 6.99
CA TRP A 129 3.90 14.23 8.01
C TRP A 129 3.52 15.30 9.04
N THR A 130 4.43 16.21 9.36
CA THR A 130 4.25 17.18 10.45
C THR A 130 3.17 18.20 10.18
N ASP A 131 3.09 18.70 8.96
CA ASP A 131 2.23 19.82 8.55
C ASP A 131 1.41 19.53 7.29
N CYS A 132 1.63 18.36 6.67
CA CYS A 132 1.02 17.95 5.40
C CYS A 132 1.40 18.86 4.21
N GLU A 133 2.48 19.65 4.34
CA GLU A 133 3.00 20.44 3.23
C GLU A 133 3.70 19.55 2.20
N ILE A 134 3.50 19.88 0.94
CA ILE A 134 4.23 19.25 -0.17
C ILE A 134 5.55 19.97 -0.35
N VAL A 135 6.65 19.25 -0.18
CA VAL A 135 8.01 19.74 -0.33
C VAL A 135 8.69 19.07 -1.51
N SER A 136 9.61 19.82 -2.17
CA SER A 136 10.36 19.29 -3.30
C SER A 136 11.77 18.94 -2.88
N GLU A 137 12.27 17.80 -3.39
CA GLU A 137 13.62 17.31 -3.18
C GLU A 137 14.22 16.79 -4.48
N ARG A 138 15.54 17.02 -4.68
CA ARG A 138 16.29 16.50 -5.82
C ARG A 138 16.56 15.00 -5.61
N THR A 139 15.87 14.17 -6.38
CA THR A 139 15.87 12.70 -6.22
C THR A 139 16.15 12.05 -7.58
N PRO A 140 16.89 10.92 -7.64
CA PRO A 140 17.04 10.15 -8.86
C PRO A 140 15.68 9.72 -9.41
N LEU A 141 15.50 9.76 -10.72
CA LEU A 141 14.23 9.38 -11.37
C LEU A 141 13.84 7.93 -11.02
N ARG A 142 14.81 7.03 -10.90
CA ARG A 142 14.62 5.64 -10.47
C ARG A 142 13.88 5.57 -9.14
N ASP A 143 14.36 6.29 -8.13
CA ASP A 143 13.79 6.28 -6.79
C ASP A 143 12.36 6.85 -6.77
N VAL A 144 12.10 7.87 -7.62
CA VAL A 144 10.76 8.44 -7.75
C VAL A 144 9.79 7.44 -8.39
N ILE A 145 10.25 6.66 -9.37
CA ILE A 145 9.46 5.57 -9.99
C ILE A 145 9.11 4.53 -8.94
N GLU A 146 10.09 4.05 -8.15
CA GLU A 146 9.86 3.09 -7.07
C GLU A 146 8.86 3.61 -6.04
N GLN A 147 9.02 4.86 -5.58
CA GLN A 147 8.11 5.49 -4.63
C GLN A 147 6.67 5.55 -5.14
N VAL A 148 6.48 5.87 -6.42
CA VAL A 148 5.14 5.90 -7.04
C VAL A 148 4.54 4.49 -7.14
N CYS A 149 5.35 3.47 -7.45
CA CYS A 149 4.89 2.08 -7.50
C CYS A 149 4.49 1.58 -6.11
N TYR A 150 5.31 1.79 -5.08
CA TYR A 150 4.96 1.44 -3.69
C TYR A 150 3.71 2.19 -3.19
N ALA A 151 3.57 3.47 -3.51
CA ALA A 151 2.38 4.24 -3.15
C ALA A 151 1.12 3.67 -3.82
N ALA A 152 1.21 3.28 -5.10
CA ALA A 152 0.10 2.67 -5.83
C ALA A 152 -0.28 1.29 -5.25
N LEU A 153 0.69 0.45 -4.88
CA LEU A 153 0.43 -0.83 -4.20
C LEU A 153 -0.24 -0.61 -2.85
N ALA A 154 0.23 0.34 -2.06
CA ALA A 154 -0.37 0.65 -0.76
C ALA A 154 -1.81 1.17 -0.88
N GLU A 155 -2.11 1.94 -1.92
CA GLU A 155 -3.44 2.49 -2.19
C GLU A 155 -4.44 1.42 -2.67
N THR A 156 -4.01 0.55 -3.58
CA THR A 156 -4.90 -0.39 -4.28
C THR A 156 -4.92 -1.79 -3.67
N ASN A 157 -3.80 -2.24 -3.12
CA ASN A 157 -3.58 -3.62 -2.67
C ASN A 157 -2.78 -3.64 -1.35
N GLY A 158 -3.21 -2.85 -0.34
CA GLY A 158 -2.51 -2.77 0.94
C GLY A 158 -2.31 -4.15 1.59
N GLY A 159 -1.07 -4.45 2.02
CA GLY A 159 -0.67 -5.74 2.56
C GLY A 159 -0.37 -6.80 1.49
N TRP A 160 -0.07 -6.35 0.28
CA TRP A 160 0.26 -7.21 -0.86
C TRP A 160 1.46 -8.15 -0.61
N GLU A 161 2.30 -7.83 0.35
CA GLU A 161 3.45 -8.60 0.79
C GLU A 161 3.13 -9.67 1.85
N ASN A 162 1.91 -9.66 2.42
CA ASN A 162 1.57 -10.54 3.55
C ASN A 162 1.15 -11.94 3.11
N ASN A 163 1.48 -12.94 3.94
CA ASN A 163 1.13 -14.36 3.77
C ASN A 163 1.68 -14.95 2.47
N GLU A 164 0.80 -15.44 1.58
CA GLU A 164 1.18 -15.98 0.27
C GLU A 164 1.66 -14.89 -0.69
N GLY A 165 1.38 -13.62 -0.35
CA GLY A 165 1.85 -12.47 -1.06
C GLY A 165 1.24 -12.24 -2.43
N ALA A 166 1.93 -11.42 -3.21
CA ALA A 166 1.53 -11.05 -4.57
C ALA A 166 2.74 -10.71 -5.43
N PHE A 167 2.56 -10.74 -6.74
CA PHE A 167 3.55 -10.32 -7.73
C PHE A 167 2.89 -9.62 -8.91
N GLY A 168 3.69 -8.94 -9.70
CA GLY A 168 3.19 -8.29 -10.90
C GLY A 168 4.11 -7.22 -11.46
N ASP A 169 3.56 -6.45 -12.38
CA ASP A 169 4.29 -5.44 -13.11
C ASP A 169 3.55 -4.10 -13.14
N PHE A 170 4.31 -3.03 -12.99
CA PHE A 170 3.90 -1.70 -13.41
C PHE A 170 4.46 -1.39 -14.80
N ARG A 171 3.61 -0.84 -15.68
CA ARG A 171 4.01 -0.44 -17.03
C ARG A 171 3.76 1.05 -17.23
N PHE A 172 4.83 1.79 -17.44
CA PHE A 172 4.78 3.19 -17.84
C PHE A 172 4.85 3.27 -19.36
N ASP A 173 3.76 3.63 -20.00
CA ASP A 173 3.71 3.96 -21.42
C ASP A 173 3.90 5.47 -21.57
N VAL A 174 5.06 5.87 -22.09
CA VAL A 174 5.44 7.29 -22.16
C VAL A 174 4.66 8.01 -23.27
N ALA A 175 4.35 7.34 -24.36
CA ALA A 175 3.61 7.93 -25.47
C ALA A 175 2.17 8.27 -25.06
N ASN A 176 1.50 7.34 -24.38
CA ASN A 176 0.13 7.51 -23.89
C ASN A 176 0.04 8.15 -22.51
N ARG A 177 1.18 8.34 -21.83
CA ARG A 177 1.27 8.86 -20.45
C ARG A 177 0.43 8.05 -19.47
N THR A 178 0.45 6.72 -19.62
CA THR A 178 -0.36 5.79 -18.84
C THR A 178 0.52 4.93 -17.95
N LEU A 179 0.14 4.81 -16.68
CA LEU A 179 0.68 3.84 -15.72
C LEU A 179 -0.36 2.75 -15.54
N THR A 180 0.02 1.51 -15.80
CA THR A 180 -0.84 0.33 -15.62
C THR A 180 -0.20 -0.58 -14.59
N LEU A 181 -1.00 -1.10 -13.66
CA LEU A 181 -0.62 -2.15 -12.71
C LEU A 181 -1.26 -3.47 -13.16
N GLU A 182 -0.44 -4.48 -13.36
CA GLU A 182 -0.83 -5.88 -13.44
C GLU A 182 -0.52 -6.53 -12.10
N PHE A 183 -1.55 -7.00 -11.40
CA PHE A 183 -1.45 -7.52 -10.03
C PHE A 183 -1.94 -8.95 -9.95
N ASN A 184 -1.15 -9.83 -9.37
CA ASN A 184 -1.44 -11.24 -9.19
C ASN A 184 -1.30 -11.60 -7.71
N GLY A 185 -2.43 -11.72 -6.99
CA GLY A 185 -2.46 -12.21 -5.62
C GLY A 185 -2.31 -13.72 -5.57
N ARG A 186 -1.43 -14.23 -4.70
CA ARG A 186 -1.29 -15.67 -4.43
C ARG A 186 -2.29 -16.09 -3.35
N TYR A 187 -2.75 -17.34 -3.41
CA TYR A 187 -3.59 -17.92 -2.37
C TYR A 187 -3.30 -19.41 -2.22
N MET A 188 -3.39 -19.88 -0.99
CA MET A 188 -3.28 -21.31 -0.69
C MET A 188 -4.61 -22.02 -0.98
N SER A 189 -4.56 -23.14 -1.67
CA SER A 189 -5.70 -24.04 -1.89
C SER A 189 -5.39 -25.39 -1.29
N THR A 190 -6.35 -26.00 -0.58
CA THR A 190 -6.20 -27.33 0.03
C THR A 190 -7.22 -28.29 -0.57
N GLU A 191 -6.75 -29.42 -1.05
CA GLU A 191 -7.60 -30.54 -1.47
C GLU A 191 -7.60 -31.59 -0.36
N TYR A 192 -8.81 -31.95 0.13
CA TYR A 192 -8.98 -32.98 1.13
C TYR A 192 -9.27 -34.31 0.46
N SER A 193 -8.55 -35.35 0.85
CA SER A 193 -8.88 -36.74 0.48
C SER A 193 -8.77 -37.66 1.71
N GLU A 194 -9.72 -38.60 1.84
CA GLU A 194 -9.73 -39.60 2.88
C GLU A 194 -9.77 -40.97 2.26
N HIS A 195 -8.88 -41.84 2.71
CA HIS A 195 -8.81 -43.25 2.26
C HIS A 195 -8.88 -44.14 3.48
N SER A 196 -9.71 -45.18 3.42
CA SER A 196 -9.82 -46.17 4.48
C SER A 196 -9.56 -47.57 3.92
N TRP A 197 -8.80 -48.36 4.68
CA TRP A 197 -8.54 -49.77 4.38
C TRP A 197 -9.09 -50.59 5.52
N THR A 198 -9.80 -51.68 5.19
CA THR A 198 -10.30 -52.68 6.16
C THR A 198 -9.50 -53.94 6.01
N GLU A 199 -9.27 -54.63 7.12
CA GLU A 199 -8.69 -55.98 7.10
C GLU A 199 -9.68 -56.94 6.40
N GLU A 200 -9.21 -57.54 5.31
CA GLU A 200 -10.01 -58.61 4.67
C GLU A 200 -9.93 -59.85 5.53
N ALA A 201 -11.09 -60.43 5.90
CA ALA A 201 -11.19 -61.63 6.73
C ALA A 201 -10.86 -62.90 5.93
#